data_b52e46eb50f48f1c9e255638174dd686
#
_entry.id   b52e46eb50f48f1c9e255638174dd686
#
_cell.length_a   1.000
_cell.length_b   1.000
_cell.length_c   1.000
_cell.angle_alpha   90.00
_cell.angle_beta   90.00
_cell.angle_gamma   90.00
#
_symmetry.space_group_name_H-M   'P 1'
#
loop_
_entity.id
_entity.type
_entity.pdbx_description
1 polymer ?
#
loop_
_entity_poly.entity_id
_entity_poly.type
_entity_poly.pdbx_seq_one_letter_code
_entity_poly.pdbx_strand_id
1 'polypeptide(L)'
;PFNTPVLSPGNIGTWDELAVHPGAVIKDGSLYRMYYSGWSDAYGRWDIGLATSLDGITFTKHPTPVIYGTGVDWEYRIAPSSILKINGTFYLYYTGGLMTSTVRKIGLALSTDGITWTKYAGNPILTKTSSWEAEGPFYPSVIMDGNTFKMVYASPNSIGFGFATSPDGKNWTKSENNPFFTKTMTSNGWGSLDISYPNFVKFGNEYRIYYSGFNQTHSGKYKIGFMRKF
;
A
#
# COMPACT_ATOMS: atom_id res chain seq x y z
N PRO A 1 -18.63 7.89 -16.99
CA PRO A 1 -17.56 8.39 -16.13
C PRO A 1 -18.17 9.32 -15.09
N PHE A 2 -17.75 9.18 -13.83
CA PHE A 2 -18.16 10.11 -12.76
C PHE A 2 -17.31 11.37 -12.89
N ASN A 3 -17.93 12.52 -12.87
CA ASN A 3 -17.25 13.82 -12.99
C ASN A 3 -16.78 14.38 -11.65
N THR A 4 -17.07 13.69 -10.56
CA THR A 4 -16.74 14.11 -9.18
C THR A 4 -15.85 13.07 -8.50
N PRO A 5 -14.91 13.48 -7.64
CA PRO A 5 -14.15 12.55 -6.79
C PRO A 5 -15.08 11.74 -5.89
N VAL A 6 -14.78 10.48 -5.67
CA VAL A 6 -15.51 9.62 -4.70
C VAL A 6 -15.12 9.91 -3.25
N LEU A 7 -13.97 10.56 -3.04
CA LEU A 7 -13.49 11.03 -1.74
C LEU A 7 -12.69 12.32 -1.95
N SER A 8 -13.03 13.37 -1.22
CA SER A 8 -12.34 14.66 -1.24
C SER A 8 -11.68 14.92 0.13
N PRO A 9 -10.73 15.85 0.25
CA PRO A 9 -10.27 16.33 1.55
C PRO A 9 -11.42 16.74 2.46
N GLY A 10 -11.17 16.76 3.76
CA GLY A 10 -12.13 17.21 4.75
C GLY A 10 -12.26 18.73 4.80
N ASN A 11 -13.15 19.23 5.67
CA ASN A 11 -13.27 20.65 5.92
C ASN A 11 -12.04 21.18 6.66
N ILE A 12 -11.85 22.50 6.62
CA ILE A 12 -10.81 23.20 7.39
C ILE A 12 -10.92 22.81 8.88
N GLY A 13 -9.79 22.44 9.47
CA GLY A 13 -9.67 21.97 10.85
C GLY A 13 -9.83 20.47 11.04
N THR A 14 -10.14 19.70 9.97
CA THR A 14 -10.13 18.25 10.05
C THR A 14 -8.73 17.69 9.79
N TRP A 15 -8.50 16.45 10.22
CA TRP A 15 -7.21 15.80 10.14
C TRP A 15 -6.74 15.47 8.68
N ASP A 16 -7.65 15.52 7.72
CA ASP A 16 -7.42 15.25 6.29
C ASP A 16 -7.80 16.43 5.38
N GLU A 17 -7.74 17.64 5.93
CA GLU A 17 -8.19 18.88 5.26
C GLU A 17 -7.39 19.24 4.00
N LEU A 18 -6.10 18.89 3.95
CA LEU A 18 -5.22 19.30 2.84
C LEU A 18 -5.09 18.26 1.75
N ALA A 19 -5.11 16.97 2.12
CA ALA A 19 -4.95 15.91 1.12
C ALA A 19 -5.56 14.59 1.58
N VAL A 20 -6.06 13.84 0.60
CA VAL A 20 -6.41 12.42 0.72
C VAL A 20 -5.72 11.65 -0.38
N HIS A 21 -5.11 10.52 -0.05
CA HIS A 21 -4.48 9.62 -1.02
C HIS A 21 -5.13 8.24 -0.94
N PRO A 22 -5.42 7.60 -2.09
CA PRO A 22 -6.00 6.27 -2.11
C PRO A 22 -5.06 5.26 -1.46
N GLY A 23 -5.63 4.22 -0.91
CA GLY A 23 -4.90 3.12 -0.30
C GLY A 23 -5.56 1.79 -0.62
N ALA A 24 -6.08 1.10 0.38
CA ALA A 24 -6.61 -0.24 0.25
C ALA A 24 -8.14 -0.26 0.32
N VAL A 25 -8.79 -1.04 -0.52
CA VAL A 25 -10.24 -1.24 -0.51
C VAL A 25 -10.54 -2.72 -0.35
N ILE A 26 -11.51 -3.04 0.51
CA ILE A 26 -12.05 -4.39 0.67
C ILE A 26 -13.57 -4.36 0.68
N LYS A 27 -14.18 -5.36 0.07
CA LYS A 27 -15.62 -5.62 0.20
C LYS A 27 -15.83 -6.65 1.31
N ASP A 28 -16.52 -6.24 2.38
CA ASP A 28 -16.84 -7.06 3.54
C ASP A 28 -18.35 -7.23 3.66
N GLY A 29 -18.87 -8.34 3.17
CA GLY A 29 -20.31 -8.53 2.97
C GLY A 29 -20.86 -7.53 1.95
N SER A 30 -21.85 -6.74 2.35
CA SER A 30 -22.43 -5.66 1.53
C SER A 30 -21.67 -4.34 1.61
N LEU A 31 -20.70 -4.22 2.53
CA LEU A 31 -20.01 -2.96 2.81
C LEU A 31 -18.66 -2.91 2.10
N TYR A 32 -18.40 -1.85 1.35
CA TYR A 32 -17.06 -1.48 0.88
C TYR A 32 -16.39 -0.62 1.95
N ARG A 33 -15.16 -0.96 2.29
CA ARG A 33 -14.29 -0.23 3.21
C ARG A 33 -13.07 0.24 2.45
N MET A 34 -12.89 1.56 2.36
CA MET A 34 -11.73 2.21 1.78
C MET A 34 -10.87 2.79 2.91
N TYR A 35 -9.64 2.30 3.02
CA TYR A 35 -8.64 2.91 3.90
C TYR A 35 -7.79 3.84 3.04
N TYR A 36 -7.62 5.07 3.51
CA TYR A 36 -6.93 6.13 2.78
C TYR A 36 -5.97 6.88 3.71
N SER A 37 -4.97 7.56 3.15
CA SER A 37 -4.14 8.47 3.93
C SER A 37 -4.73 9.86 3.89
N GLY A 38 -4.72 10.54 5.03
CA GLY A 38 -5.10 11.94 5.14
C GLY A 38 -3.95 12.77 5.71
N TRP A 39 -3.91 14.04 5.33
CA TRP A 39 -2.91 15.02 5.76
C TRP A 39 -3.55 16.33 6.18
N SER A 40 -3.04 16.88 7.28
CA SER A 40 -3.29 18.24 7.74
C SER A 40 -2.04 18.82 8.37
N ASP A 41 -1.73 20.09 8.10
CA ASP A 41 -0.59 20.78 8.71
C ASP A 41 -0.74 20.91 10.23
N ALA A 42 -1.98 21.03 10.73
CA ALA A 42 -2.24 21.12 12.16
C ALA A 42 -1.82 19.87 12.93
N TYR A 43 -1.88 18.71 12.28
CA TYR A 43 -1.46 17.43 12.88
C TYR A 43 -0.02 17.06 12.53
N GLY A 44 0.57 17.69 11.50
CA GLY A 44 1.97 17.53 11.11
C GLY A 44 2.39 16.13 10.68
N ARG A 45 1.44 15.21 10.41
CA ARG A 45 1.70 13.83 10.03
C ARG A 45 0.60 13.29 9.12
N TRP A 46 0.88 12.16 8.48
CA TRP A 46 -0.12 11.41 7.72
C TRP A 46 -0.68 10.28 8.57
N ASP A 47 -2.00 10.23 8.67
CA ASP A 47 -2.74 9.18 9.36
C ASP A 47 -3.58 8.36 8.38
N ILE A 48 -4.11 7.22 8.81
CA ILE A 48 -4.98 6.38 7.99
C ILE A 48 -6.43 6.54 8.44
N GLY A 49 -7.28 6.92 7.50
CA GLY A 49 -8.72 7.01 7.66
C GLY A 49 -9.47 5.84 7.07
N LEU A 50 -10.76 5.78 7.39
CA LEU A 50 -11.73 4.86 6.84
C LEU A 50 -12.86 5.64 6.18
N ALA A 51 -13.26 5.20 4.98
CA ALA A 51 -14.51 5.59 4.37
C ALA A 51 -15.29 4.35 3.97
N THR A 52 -16.60 4.36 4.13
CA THR A 52 -17.47 3.21 3.87
C THR A 52 -18.52 3.51 2.83
N SER A 53 -18.93 2.49 2.07
CA SER A 53 -19.94 2.61 1.02
C SER A 53 -20.73 1.31 0.87
N LEU A 54 -22.00 1.41 0.50
CA LEU A 54 -22.83 0.26 0.13
C LEU A 54 -22.81 -0.03 -1.38
N ASP A 55 -22.51 0.98 -2.19
CA ASP A 55 -22.51 0.90 -3.66
C ASP A 55 -21.09 0.90 -4.30
N GLY A 56 -20.05 1.16 -3.48
CA GLY A 56 -18.67 1.28 -3.94
C GLY A 56 -18.36 2.59 -4.67
N ILE A 57 -19.28 3.56 -4.63
CA ILE A 57 -19.21 4.83 -5.35
C ILE A 57 -19.38 6.01 -4.38
N THR A 58 -20.41 5.96 -3.55
CA THR A 58 -20.73 7.00 -2.56
C THR A 58 -20.12 6.61 -1.23
N PHE A 59 -19.03 7.28 -0.85
CA PHE A 59 -18.31 6.99 0.38
C PHE A 59 -18.60 8.00 1.47
N THR A 60 -18.83 7.49 2.69
CA THR A 60 -18.95 8.27 3.91
C THR A 60 -17.70 8.07 4.76
N LYS A 61 -17.02 9.16 5.11
CA LYS A 61 -15.82 9.14 5.96
C LYS A 61 -16.17 8.85 7.41
N HIS A 62 -15.30 8.06 8.05
CA HIS A 62 -15.22 8.03 9.52
C HIS A 62 -14.66 9.37 10.02
N PRO A 63 -15.19 9.94 11.11
CA PRO A 63 -14.85 11.30 11.51
C PRO A 63 -13.40 11.51 11.96
N THR A 64 -12.75 10.45 12.43
CA THR A 64 -11.37 10.48 12.92
C THR A 64 -10.51 9.43 12.19
N PRO A 65 -9.18 9.56 12.18
CA PRO A 65 -8.31 8.48 11.76
C PRO A 65 -8.59 7.19 12.51
N VAL A 66 -8.46 6.06 11.84
CA VAL A 66 -8.58 4.73 12.46
C VAL A 66 -7.20 4.14 12.82
N ILE A 67 -6.12 4.63 12.20
CA ILE A 67 -4.75 4.32 12.58
C ILE A 67 -3.94 5.63 12.54
N TYR A 68 -3.30 5.95 13.66
CA TYR A 68 -2.49 7.14 13.81
C TYR A 68 -1.02 6.84 13.51
N GLY A 69 -0.36 7.70 12.74
CA GLY A 69 1.10 7.77 12.71
C GLY A 69 1.63 8.17 14.10
N THR A 70 2.86 7.80 14.40
CA THR A 70 3.47 8.23 15.68
C THR A 70 4.00 9.65 15.62
N GLY A 71 4.12 10.23 14.42
CA GLY A 71 4.76 11.53 14.18
C GLY A 71 6.28 11.51 14.32
N VAL A 72 6.86 10.35 14.60
CA VAL A 72 8.30 10.16 14.77
C VAL A 72 8.77 8.89 14.08
N ASP A 73 10.09 8.80 13.83
CA ASP A 73 10.72 7.64 13.19
C ASP A 73 10.05 7.27 11.85
N TRP A 74 10.04 6.00 11.50
CA TRP A 74 9.51 5.50 10.24
C TRP A 74 7.97 5.60 10.13
N GLU A 75 7.24 5.87 11.20
CA GLU A 75 5.79 6.10 11.20
C GLU A 75 5.38 7.58 11.19
N TYR A 76 6.26 8.49 10.83
CA TYR A 76 5.90 9.89 10.64
C TYR A 76 4.82 10.07 9.55
N ARG A 77 4.94 9.30 8.46
CA ARG A 77 3.96 9.21 7.38
C ARG A 77 3.56 7.76 7.21
N ILE A 78 2.29 7.46 7.37
CA ILE A 78 1.76 6.13 7.12
C ILE A 78 0.74 6.14 6.00
N ALA A 79 0.82 5.15 5.11
CA ALA A 79 -0.07 5.00 3.97
C ALA A 79 -0.55 3.55 3.84
N PRO A 80 -1.87 3.30 3.84
CA PRO A 80 -2.41 1.96 3.66
C PRO A 80 -2.13 1.47 2.24
N SER A 81 -1.78 0.20 2.09
CA SER A 81 -1.38 -0.34 0.79
C SER A 81 -2.12 -1.62 0.42
N SER A 82 -2.39 -2.49 1.38
CA SER A 82 -3.06 -3.76 1.13
C SER A 82 -3.90 -4.19 2.32
N ILE A 83 -5.07 -4.75 2.07
CA ILE A 83 -5.97 -5.25 3.11
C ILE A 83 -6.51 -6.63 2.77
N LEU A 84 -6.53 -7.50 3.77
CA LEU A 84 -7.13 -8.83 3.71
C LEU A 84 -8.04 -9.05 4.92
N LYS A 85 -9.03 -9.93 4.79
CA LYS A 85 -9.80 -10.46 5.91
C LYS A 85 -9.67 -11.97 5.94
N ILE A 86 -9.04 -12.51 6.97
CA ILE A 86 -8.76 -13.94 7.13
C ILE A 86 -9.31 -14.39 8.48
N ASN A 87 -10.20 -15.38 8.46
CA ASN A 87 -10.82 -15.94 9.67
C ASN A 87 -11.37 -14.86 10.62
N GLY A 88 -12.07 -13.86 10.08
CA GLY A 88 -12.68 -12.77 10.84
C GLY A 88 -11.73 -11.65 11.23
N THR A 89 -10.42 -11.77 11.04
CA THR A 89 -9.42 -10.74 11.33
C THR A 89 -9.03 -9.99 10.07
N PHE A 90 -9.04 -8.66 10.14
CA PHE A 90 -8.49 -7.80 9.11
C PHE A 90 -6.99 -7.61 9.33
N TYR A 91 -6.23 -7.70 8.24
CA TYR A 91 -4.79 -7.43 8.15
C TYR A 91 -4.61 -6.22 7.23
N LEU A 92 -4.24 -5.07 7.78
CA LEU A 92 -3.94 -3.87 6.99
C LEU A 92 -2.42 -3.67 6.96
N TYR A 93 -1.86 -3.87 5.78
CA TYR A 93 -0.44 -3.60 5.52
C TYR A 93 -0.29 -2.14 5.07
N TYR A 94 0.66 -1.44 5.68
CA TYR A 94 0.92 -0.03 5.39
C TYR A 94 2.41 0.23 5.20
N THR A 95 2.69 1.25 4.43
CA THR A 95 4.04 1.79 4.30
C THR A 95 4.20 2.93 5.29
N GLY A 96 5.34 2.96 5.97
CA GLY A 96 5.74 4.10 6.76
C GLY A 96 7.06 4.67 6.26
N GLY A 97 7.27 5.98 6.48
CA GLY A 97 8.51 6.66 6.15
C GLY A 97 8.61 8.02 6.83
N LEU A 98 9.85 8.46 7.08
CA LEU A 98 10.13 9.78 7.62
C LEU A 98 9.87 10.86 6.57
N MET A 99 9.55 12.06 7.03
CA MET A 99 9.40 13.23 6.15
C MET A 99 10.73 13.70 5.58
N THR A 100 11.79 13.59 6.37
CA THR A 100 13.14 14.03 6.06
C THR A 100 14.11 12.90 5.72
N SER A 101 13.68 11.65 5.88
CA SER A 101 14.46 10.44 5.58
C SER A 101 13.80 9.64 4.48
N THR A 102 14.63 9.09 3.64
CA THR A 102 14.20 8.18 2.57
C THR A 102 13.98 6.74 3.04
N VAL A 103 14.13 6.46 4.35
CA VAL A 103 13.96 5.10 4.87
C VAL A 103 12.48 4.71 4.91
N ARG A 104 12.14 3.69 4.15
CA ARG A 104 10.80 3.09 4.07
C ARG A 104 10.78 1.74 4.77
N LYS A 105 9.67 1.46 5.43
CA LYS A 105 9.42 0.17 6.09
C LYS A 105 7.95 -0.20 5.92
N ILE A 106 7.65 -1.48 6.01
CA ILE A 106 6.27 -1.99 5.96
C ILE A 106 5.84 -2.37 7.37
N GLY A 107 4.66 -1.89 7.76
CA GLY A 107 3.98 -2.23 9.00
C GLY A 107 2.69 -3.00 8.77
N LEU A 108 2.17 -3.55 9.86
CA LEU A 108 0.92 -4.28 9.94
C LEU A 108 0.08 -3.75 11.08
N ALA A 109 -1.21 -3.56 10.84
CA ALA A 109 -2.22 -3.38 11.87
C ALA A 109 -3.31 -4.45 11.72
N LEU A 110 -3.88 -4.87 12.83
CA LEU A 110 -4.88 -5.92 12.94
C LEU A 110 -6.17 -5.37 13.55
N SER A 111 -7.31 -5.86 13.07
CA SER A 111 -8.64 -5.50 13.57
C SER A 111 -9.62 -6.65 13.42
N THR A 112 -10.63 -6.74 14.28
CA THR A 112 -11.75 -7.67 14.14
C THR A 112 -13.01 -7.01 13.56
N ASP A 113 -13.11 -5.68 13.66
CA ASP A 113 -14.26 -4.90 13.22
C ASP A 113 -13.96 -3.99 12.01
N GLY A 114 -12.66 -3.80 11.67
CA GLY A 114 -12.20 -2.92 10.61
C GLY A 114 -12.28 -1.43 10.94
N ILE A 115 -12.51 -1.08 12.21
CA ILE A 115 -12.61 0.29 12.73
C ILE A 115 -11.58 0.50 13.84
N THR A 116 -11.53 -0.40 14.81
CA THR A 116 -10.59 -0.38 15.92
C THR A 116 -9.37 -1.20 15.55
N TRP A 117 -8.21 -0.56 15.47
CA TRP A 117 -6.98 -1.17 14.99
C TRP A 117 -5.91 -1.23 16.06
N THR A 118 -5.22 -2.36 16.10
CA THR A 118 -4.01 -2.54 16.92
C THR A 118 -2.82 -2.73 16.00
N LYS A 119 -1.83 -1.85 16.07
CA LYS A 119 -0.55 -2.04 15.38
C LYS A 119 0.13 -3.30 15.91
N TYR A 120 0.66 -4.11 15.01
CA TYR A 120 1.37 -5.31 15.42
C TYR A 120 2.63 -4.96 16.21
N ALA A 121 2.79 -5.59 17.39
CA ALA A 121 3.91 -5.28 18.30
C ALA A 121 5.29 -5.58 17.71
N GLY A 122 5.37 -6.49 16.72
CA GLY A 122 6.59 -6.80 15.98
C GLY A 122 6.86 -5.91 14.78
N ASN A 123 6.18 -4.76 14.65
CA ASN A 123 6.46 -3.79 13.58
C ASN A 123 7.85 -3.15 13.73
N PRO A 124 8.51 -2.83 12.61
CA PRO A 124 8.11 -3.08 11.22
C PRO A 124 8.27 -4.55 10.81
N ILE A 125 7.33 -5.08 10.02
CA ILE A 125 7.35 -6.47 9.54
C ILE A 125 8.28 -6.70 8.34
N LEU A 126 8.66 -5.66 7.63
CA LEU A 126 9.63 -5.73 6.54
C LEU A 126 10.49 -4.46 6.51
N THR A 127 11.81 -4.66 6.48
CA THR A 127 12.80 -3.59 6.44
C THR A 127 13.80 -3.84 5.32
N LYS A 128 14.64 -2.84 4.99
CA LYS A 128 15.73 -3.00 4.04
C LYS A 128 16.73 -4.07 4.51
N THR A 129 17.05 -4.99 3.62
CA THR A 129 18.07 -6.02 3.84
C THR A 129 19.07 -6.13 2.68
N SER A 130 18.82 -5.43 1.56
CA SER A 130 19.62 -5.53 0.35
C SER A 130 19.85 -4.14 -0.27
N SER A 131 20.92 -3.98 -1.02
CA SER A 131 21.27 -2.72 -1.68
C SER A 131 20.26 -2.26 -2.72
N TRP A 132 19.64 -3.19 -3.46
CA TRP A 132 18.64 -2.86 -4.47
C TRP A 132 17.37 -2.24 -3.87
N GLU A 133 17.11 -2.46 -2.59
CA GLU A 133 15.96 -1.88 -1.89
C GLU A 133 16.13 -0.39 -1.58
N ALA A 134 17.21 0.24 -2.05
CA ALA A 134 17.46 1.69 -1.95
C ALA A 134 17.06 2.30 -0.60
N GLU A 135 15.87 2.90 -0.54
CA GLU A 135 15.29 3.50 0.67
C GLU A 135 14.53 2.51 1.56
N GLY A 136 14.35 1.27 1.10
CA GLY A 136 13.61 0.22 1.80
C GLY A 136 12.34 -0.24 1.07
N PRO A 137 11.67 -1.29 1.57
CA PRO A 137 10.46 -1.83 0.97
C PRO A 137 9.27 -0.89 1.20
N PHE A 138 8.43 -0.72 0.17
CA PHE A 138 7.21 0.05 0.27
C PHE A 138 6.13 -0.38 -0.73
N TYR A 139 4.90 0.11 -0.57
CA TYR A 139 3.71 -0.26 -1.35
C TYR A 139 3.50 -1.78 -1.45
N PRO A 140 3.35 -2.47 -0.30
CA PRO A 140 3.07 -3.90 -0.31
C PRO A 140 1.69 -4.18 -0.93
N SER A 141 1.63 -5.20 -1.76
CA SER A 141 0.39 -5.83 -2.20
C SER A 141 0.41 -7.28 -1.80
N VAL A 142 -0.55 -7.69 -0.99
CA VAL A 142 -0.57 -9.00 -0.32
C VAL A 142 -1.80 -9.78 -0.74
N ILE A 143 -1.62 -11.06 -0.99
CA ILE A 143 -2.70 -12.03 -1.21
C ILE A 143 -2.52 -13.22 -0.27
N MET A 144 -3.61 -13.95 -0.03
CA MET A 144 -3.57 -15.29 0.56
C MET A 144 -3.71 -16.33 -0.52
N ASP A 145 -2.82 -17.30 -0.57
CA ASP A 145 -2.84 -18.39 -1.53
C ASP A 145 -2.63 -19.72 -0.82
N GLY A 146 -3.68 -20.53 -0.77
CA GLY A 146 -3.73 -21.66 0.16
C GLY A 146 -3.56 -21.18 1.60
N ASN A 147 -2.55 -21.69 2.29
CA ASN A 147 -2.22 -21.33 3.67
C ASN A 147 -1.00 -20.38 3.75
N THR A 148 -0.64 -19.73 2.66
CA THR A 148 0.55 -18.88 2.59
C THR A 148 0.19 -17.46 2.18
N PHE A 149 0.61 -16.49 2.97
CA PHE A 149 0.58 -15.10 2.55
C PHE A 149 1.73 -14.84 1.57
N LYS A 150 1.42 -14.16 0.48
CA LYS A 150 2.38 -13.77 -0.55
C LYS A 150 2.33 -12.26 -0.74
N MET A 151 3.48 -11.62 -0.74
CA MET A 151 3.63 -10.18 -0.87
C MET A 151 4.50 -9.85 -2.07
N VAL A 152 4.04 -8.91 -2.88
CA VAL A 152 4.88 -8.14 -3.80
C VAL A 152 5.04 -6.75 -3.22
N TYR A 153 6.25 -6.21 -3.20
CA TYR A 153 6.54 -4.87 -2.71
C TYR A 153 7.48 -4.13 -3.67
N ALA A 154 7.37 -2.83 -3.71
CA ALA A 154 8.26 -1.98 -4.48
C ALA A 154 9.50 -1.58 -3.66
N SER A 155 10.52 -1.08 -4.36
CA SER A 155 11.62 -0.30 -3.78
C SER A 155 11.53 1.14 -4.27
N PRO A 156 11.68 2.16 -3.40
CA PRO A 156 11.72 3.55 -3.81
C PRO A 156 12.83 3.82 -4.84
N ASN A 157 12.61 4.85 -5.68
CA ASN A 157 13.43 5.11 -6.88
C ASN A 157 13.45 3.91 -7.85
N SER A 158 12.53 3.00 -7.61
CA SER A 158 11.97 1.99 -8.49
C SER A 158 12.97 1.17 -9.26
N ILE A 159 13.93 0.61 -8.49
CA ILE A 159 14.87 -0.36 -9.08
C ILE A 159 14.08 -1.59 -9.50
N GLY A 160 13.08 -2.00 -8.69
CA GLY A 160 12.32 -3.20 -9.00
C GLY A 160 11.28 -3.58 -7.95
N PHE A 161 10.73 -4.77 -8.14
CA PHE A 161 9.81 -5.41 -7.21
C PHE A 161 10.47 -6.59 -6.52
N GLY A 162 10.22 -6.69 -5.21
CA GLY A 162 10.57 -7.83 -4.40
C GLY A 162 9.36 -8.70 -4.08
N PHE A 163 9.64 -9.95 -3.80
CA PHE A 163 8.66 -10.95 -3.39
C PHE A 163 9.03 -11.50 -2.01
N ALA A 164 8.01 -11.70 -1.18
CA ALA A 164 8.16 -12.32 0.13
C ALA A 164 6.97 -13.23 0.44
N THR A 165 7.19 -14.22 1.30
CA THR A 165 6.16 -15.15 1.78
C THR A 165 6.10 -15.15 3.30
N SER A 166 4.93 -15.51 3.82
CA SER A 166 4.72 -15.66 5.27
C SER A 166 3.66 -16.73 5.56
N PRO A 167 3.85 -17.56 6.59
CA PRO A 167 2.83 -18.51 7.04
C PRO A 167 1.70 -17.85 7.85
N ASP A 168 1.95 -16.67 8.43
CA ASP A 168 1.06 -16.03 9.41
C ASP A 168 0.73 -14.56 9.09
N GLY A 169 1.27 -14.02 7.98
CA GLY A 169 1.11 -12.63 7.56
C GLY A 169 1.89 -11.62 8.42
N LYS A 170 2.70 -12.08 9.37
CA LYS A 170 3.46 -11.27 10.33
C LYS A 170 4.96 -11.43 10.16
N ASN A 171 5.40 -12.68 10.05
CA ASN A 171 6.81 -13.06 9.88
C ASN A 171 7.08 -13.36 8.41
N TRP A 172 7.91 -12.53 7.76
CA TRP A 172 8.11 -12.56 6.31
C TRP A 172 9.50 -13.02 5.92
N THR A 173 9.57 -13.92 4.94
CA THR A 173 10.81 -14.35 4.31
C THR A 173 10.87 -13.79 2.90
N LYS A 174 11.86 -12.96 2.62
CA LYS A 174 12.12 -12.42 1.28
C LYS A 174 12.69 -13.52 0.38
N SER A 175 12.29 -13.51 -0.90
CA SER A 175 12.86 -14.40 -1.90
C SER A 175 14.34 -14.07 -2.15
N GLU A 176 15.16 -15.10 -2.29
CA GLU A 176 16.57 -14.97 -2.66
C GLU A 176 16.76 -14.43 -4.09
N ASN A 177 15.74 -14.59 -4.94
CA ASN A 177 15.74 -14.12 -6.33
C ASN A 177 15.29 -12.65 -6.47
N ASN A 178 15.24 -11.90 -5.38
CA ASN A 178 14.91 -10.47 -5.43
C ASN A 178 16.06 -9.60 -5.94
N PRO A 179 15.79 -8.53 -6.74
CA PRO A 179 14.48 -8.20 -7.28
C PRO A 179 14.08 -9.15 -8.41
N PHE A 180 12.86 -9.68 -8.35
CA PHE A 180 12.38 -10.61 -9.39
C PHE A 180 11.91 -9.91 -10.68
N PHE A 181 11.67 -8.60 -10.61
CA PHE A 181 11.34 -7.75 -11.74
C PHE A 181 11.97 -6.37 -11.55
N THR A 182 12.57 -5.84 -12.60
CA THR A 182 13.24 -4.54 -12.57
C THR A 182 12.73 -3.62 -13.68
N LYS A 183 12.96 -2.33 -13.53
CA LYS A 183 12.60 -1.33 -14.54
C LYS A 183 13.28 -1.57 -15.91
N THR A 184 14.42 -2.26 -15.94
CA THR A 184 15.13 -2.62 -17.17
C THR A 184 14.46 -3.78 -17.93
N MET A 185 13.57 -4.52 -17.27
CA MET A 185 12.80 -5.62 -17.88
C MET A 185 11.51 -5.14 -18.56
N THR A 186 11.18 -3.85 -18.47
CA THR A 186 10.00 -3.32 -19.13
C THR A 186 10.19 -3.30 -20.65
N SER A 187 9.19 -3.80 -21.41
CA SER A 187 9.24 -3.83 -22.87
C SER A 187 9.44 -2.42 -23.43
N ASN A 188 10.37 -2.26 -24.37
CA ASN A 188 10.66 -0.99 -25.00
C ASN A 188 11.02 0.17 -24.03
N GLY A 189 11.48 -0.16 -22.82
CA GLY A 189 11.92 0.80 -21.83
C GLY A 189 10.88 1.79 -21.33
N TRP A 190 9.58 1.49 -21.49
CA TRP A 190 8.51 2.42 -21.10
C TRP A 190 8.46 2.74 -19.60
N GLY A 191 8.99 1.85 -18.75
CA GLY A 191 9.13 2.01 -17.30
C GLY A 191 10.59 2.26 -16.88
N SER A 192 11.46 2.73 -17.77
CA SER A 192 12.92 2.77 -17.51
C SER A 192 13.34 3.73 -16.41
N LEU A 193 12.51 4.70 -16.04
CA LEU A 193 12.79 5.60 -14.93
C LEU A 193 12.15 5.14 -13.63
N ASP A 194 10.91 4.67 -13.69
CA ASP A 194 10.15 4.26 -12.51
C ASP A 194 9.18 3.12 -12.81
N ILE A 195 9.11 2.16 -11.89
CA ILE A 195 8.03 1.17 -11.77
C ILE A 195 7.60 1.13 -10.30
N SER A 196 6.33 1.34 -10.00
CA SER A 196 5.82 1.43 -8.63
C SER A 196 4.36 0.99 -8.49
N TYR A 197 3.84 1.02 -7.29
CA TYR A 197 2.44 0.66 -6.98
C TYR A 197 2.03 -0.72 -7.51
N PRO A 198 2.74 -1.80 -7.16
CA PRO A 198 2.34 -3.12 -7.59
C PRO A 198 0.98 -3.48 -7.01
N ASN A 199 0.06 -3.94 -7.85
CA ASN A 199 -1.20 -4.54 -7.45
C ASN A 199 -1.15 -6.03 -7.82
N PHE A 200 -0.95 -6.87 -6.82
CA PHE A 200 -0.76 -8.31 -6.94
C PHE A 200 -2.07 -9.03 -6.72
N VAL A 201 -2.52 -9.78 -7.72
CA VAL A 201 -3.77 -10.52 -7.68
C VAL A 201 -3.58 -11.95 -8.17
N LYS A 202 -4.39 -12.87 -7.66
CA LYS A 202 -4.51 -14.23 -8.18
C LYS A 202 -5.81 -14.35 -8.97
N PHE A 203 -5.72 -14.83 -10.19
CA PHE A 203 -6.86 -15.10 -11.06
C PHE A 203 -6.81 -16.57 -11.54
N GLY A 204 -7.65 -17.41 -10.97
CA GLY A 204 -7.54 -18.87 -11.16
C GLY A 204 -6.20 -19.39 -10.63
N ASN A 205 -5.43 -20.03 -11.50
CA ASN A 205 -4.08 -20.53 -11.18
C ASN A 205 -2.96 -19.58 -11.62
N GLU A 206 -3.30 -18.37 -12.06
CA GLU A 206 -2.35 -17.39 -12.59
C GLU A 206 -2.15 -16.24 -11.60
N TYR A 207 -0.91 -15.83 -11.39
CA TYR A 207 -0.59 -14.59 -10.68
C TYR A 207 -0.44 -13.45 -11.68
N ARG A 208 -0.98 -12.29 -11.30
CA ARG A 208 -0.92 -11.06 -12.10
C ARG A 208 -0.46 -9.91 -11.24
N ILE A 209 0.40 -9.06 -11.81
CA ILE A 209 0.79 -7.80 -11.20
C ILE A 209 0.47 -6.69 -12.19
N TYR A 210 -0.35 -5.75 -11.76
CA TYR A 210 -0.55 -4.48 -12.43
C TYR A 210 0.30 -3.44 -11.71
N TYR A 211 0.95 -2.55 -12.44
CA TYR A 211 1.87 -1.59 -11.83
C TYR A 211 1.94 -0.29 -12.64
N SER A 212 2.32 0.79 -11.97
CA SER A 212 2.61 2.06 -12.62
C SER A 212 4.06 2.10 -13.08
N GLY A 213 4.32 2.81 -14.18
CA GLY A 213 5.67 3.09 -14.63
C GLY A 213 5.71 4.28 -15.57
N PHE A 214 6.88 4.88 -15.75
CA PHE A 214 7.09 5.95 -16.72
C PHE A 214 8.54 6.03 -17.22
N ASN A 215 8.71 6.75 -18.31
CA ASN A 215 9.99 7.18 -18.85
C ASN A 215 9.92 8.65 -19.32
N GLN A 216 11.08 9.26 -19.57
CA GLN A 216 11.15 10.66 -20.00
C GLN A 216 10.58 10.92 -21.41
N THR A 217 10.59 9.92 -22.29
CA THR A 217 10.23 10.07 -23.70
C THR A 217 8.72 10.31 -23.91
N HIS A 218 7.90 10.13 -22.87
CA HIS A 218 6.45 10.27 -22.93
C HIS A 218 5.93 11.40 -22.02
N SER A 219 6.63 12.53 -21.97
CA SER A 219 6.22 13.73 -21.23
C SER A 219 5.92 13.51 -19.74
N GLY A 220 6.65 12.58 -19.08
CA GLY A 220 6.50 12.32 -17.65
C GLY A 220 5.18 11.69 -17.22
N LYS A 221 4.40 11.14 -18.15
CA LYS A 221 3.11 10.51 -17.83
C LYS A 221 3.31 9.08 -17.38
N TYR A 222 2.70 8.74 -16.22
CA TYR A 222 2.60 7.37 -15.76
C TYR A 222 1.68 6.55 -16.67
N LYS A 223 2.06 5.29 -16.85
CA LYS A 223 1.30 4.27 -17.57
C LYS A 223 1.09 3.08 -16.67
N ILE A 224 0.11 2.23 -17.00
CA ILE A 224 -0.15 0.98 -16.29
C ILE A 224 0.48 -0.15 -17.09
N GLY A 225 1.36 -0.89 -16.44
CA GLY A 225 1.94 -2.13 -16.93
C GLY A 225 1.25 -3.36 -16.36
N PHE A 226 1.50 -4.46 -17.02
CA PHE A 226 0.97 -5.76 -16.63
C PHE A 226 2.06 -6.82 -16.75
N MET A 227 2.15 -7.65 -15.74
CA MET A 227 3.01 -8.83 -15.73
C MET A 227 2.21 -10.05 -15.24
N ARG A 228 2.43 -11.18 -15.88
CA ARG A 228 1.87 -12.46 -15.47
C ARG A 228 2.96 -13.51 -15.34
N LYS A 229 2.75 -14.41 -14.40
CA LYS A 229 3.56 -15.58 -14.06
C LYS A 229 5.00 -15.27 -13.60
N PHE A 230 5.32 -15.76 -12.46
CA PHE A 230 6.68 -15.99 -11.91
C PHE A 230 6.64 -17.23 -11.02
#